data_703721074a6ef0751ecce848d55ed7e4
#
_entry.id   703721074a6ef0751ecce848d55ed7e4
#
_cell.length_a   1.000
_cell.length_b   1.000
_cell.length_c   1.000
_cell.angle_alpha   90.00
_cell.angle_beta   90.00
_cell.angle_gamma   90.00
#
_symmetry.space_group_name_H-M   'P 1'
#
loop_
_entity.id
_entity.type
_entity.pdbx_description
1 polymer ?
#
loop_
_entity_poly.entity_id
_entity_poly.type
_entity_poly.pdbx_seq_one_letter_code
_entity_poly.pdbx_strand_id
1 'polypeptide(L)'
;MAEAQPFLSGAISKTVNMPRETTPEDIAGAYVEGWQLGLKAIAIYRDGSKESQPLGTSTESDKKAEKVVAAPRRERLPDTRRSVTHKFNVGGHEGYITVGLYDDGRPGELFITMAKEGSTIGGLMDSFGTAVSMSLQYGVPLEVYTKKFSHTRFEPWGYTKNPDIPVAKSLVDYIFRWMGTEFLPGYRE
;
A
#
# COMPACT_ATOMS: atom_id res chain seq x y z
N MET A 1 20.27 -7.98 -28.62
CA MET A 1 19.17 -7.18 -29.17
C MET A 1 19.40 -6.77 -30.61
N ALA A 2 20.54 -6.21 -30.94
CA ALA A 2 20.87 -5.74 -32.32
C ALA A 2 20.69 -6.83 -33.37
N GLU A 3 21.21 -8.04 -33.15
CA GLU A 3 21.07 -9.17 -34.05
C GLU A 3 19.66 -9.65 -34.31
N ALA A 4 18.77 -9.46 -33.32
CA ALA A 4 17.36 -9.90 -33.40
C ALA A 4 16.44 -8.80 -33.98
N GLN A 5 16.82 -7.51 -33.85
CA GLN A 5 15.97 -6.39 -34.28
C GLN A 5 15.59 -6.41 -35.78
N PRO A 6 16.47 -6.81 -36.73
CA PRO A 6 16.12 -6.86 -38.15
C PRO A 6 15.00 -7.85 -38.47
N PHE A 7 14.79 -8.87 -37.65
CA PHE A 7 13.78 -9.91 -37.87
C PHE A 7 12.42 -9.56 -37.25
N LEU A 8 12.32 -8.40 -36.58
CA LEU A 8 11.09 -7.98 -35.89
C LEU A 8 10.58 -6.65 -36.46
N SER A 9 9.33 -6.62 -36.83
CA SER A 9 8.66 -5.39 -37.29
C SER A 9 8.45 -4.38 -36.15
N GLY A 10 8.23 -4.86 -34.92
CA GLY A 10 8.15 -4.05 -33.71
C GLY A 10 9.50 -3.70 -33.11
N ALA A 11 9.50 -2.98 -32.00
CA ALA A 11 10.69 -2.70 -31.22
C ALA A 11 10.91 -3.78 -30.14
N ILE A 12 12.17 -4.16 -29.94
CA ILE A 12 12.59 -4.92 -28.76
C ILE A 12 13.00 -3.91 -27.72
N SER A 13 12.32 -3.90 -26.55
CA SER A 13 12.72 -3.06 -25.42
C SER A 13 13.34 -3.91 -24.33
N LYS A 14 14.52 -3.53 -23.87
CA LYS A 14 15.21 -4.10 -22.72
C LYS A 14 15.81 -2.98 -21.89
N THR A 15 15.63 -3.06 -20.58
CA THR A 15 16.30 -2.13 -19.66
C THR A 15 17.75 -2.57 -19.45
N VAL A 16 18.67 -1.65 -19.66
CA VAL A 16 20.10 -1.80 -19.32
C VAL A 16 20.29 -1.20 -17.93
N ASN A 17 20.68 -2.03 -16.97
CA ASN A 17 21.00 -1.58 -15.62
C ASN A 17 22.46 -1.09 -15.59
N MET A 18 22.67 0.12 -15.11
CA MET A 18 23.97 0.75 -14.97
C MET A 18 24.29 1.01 -13.49
N PRO A 19 25.56 0.85 -13.08
CA PRO A 19 26.01 1.16 -11.73
C PRO A 19 25.73 2.61 -11.34
N ARG A 20 25.73 2.89 -10.04
CA ARG A 20 25.49 4.25 -9.48
C ARG A 20 26.54 5.27 -9.95
N GLU A 21 27.77 4.83 -10.18
CA GLU A 21 28.91 5.65 -10.58
C GLU A 21 28.88 6.03 -12.06
N THR A 22 27.96 5.48 -12.84
CA THR A 22 27.83 5.76 -14.28
C THR A 22 27.60 7.24 -14.53
N THR A 23 28.42 7.83 -15.39
CA THR A 23 28.33 9.25 -15.73
C THR A 23 27.26 9.54 -16.77
N PRO A 24 26.82 10.81 -16.92
CA PRO A 24 25.91 11.19 -18.00
C PRO A 24 26.46 10.88 -19.39
N GLU A 25 27.79 10.96 -19.56
CA GLU A 25 28.49 10.67 -20.82
C GLU A 25 28.40 9.19 -21.18
N ASP A 26 28.54 8.29 -20.19
CA ASP A 26 28.39 6.84 -20.38
C ASP A 26 26.95 6.49 -20.79
N ILE A 27 25.96 7.16 -20.18
CA ILE A 27 24.55 6.99 -20.52
C ILE A 27 24.28 7.45 -21.95
N ALA A 28 24.79 8.62 -22.32
CA ALA A 28 24.70 9.14 -23.68
C ALA A 28 25.36 8.20 -24.69
N GLY A 29 26.57 7.66 -24.35
CA GLY A 29 27.27 6.67 -25.13
C GLY A 29 26.44 5.42 -25.41
N ALA A 30 25.78 4.89 -24.41
CA ALA A 30 24.90 3.72 -24.54
C ALA A 30 23.71 3.97 -25.49
N TYR A 31 23.12 5.17 -25.46
CA TYR A 31 22.06 5.55 -26.40
C TYR A 31 22.59 5.67 -27.84
N VAL A 32 23.77 6.29 -28.02
CA VAL A 32 24.41 6.43 -29.34
C VAL A 32 24.76 5.06 -29.92
N GLU A 33 25.38 4.19 -29.13
CA GLU A 33 25.69 2.81 -29.55
C GLU A 33 24.41 2.04 -29.91
N GLY A 34 23.36 2.11 -29.09
CA GLY A 34 22.09 1.49 -29.41
C GLY A 34 21.49 1.97 -30.73
N TRP A 35 21.60 3.27 -31.03
CA TRP A 35 21.15 3.85 -32.29
C TRP A 35 22.04 3.36 -33.48
N GLN A 36 23.35 3.34 -33.32
CA GLN A 36 24.27 2.83 -34.36
C GLN A 36 24.03 1.35 -34.67
N LEU A 37 23.65 0.57 -33.67
CA LEU A 37 23.29 -0.85 -33.82
C LEU A 37 21.87 -1.08 -34.36
N GLY A 38 21.15 -0.01 -34.74
CA GLY A 38 19.81 -0.10 -35.33
C GLY A 38 18.71 -0.52 -34.36
N LEU A 39 18.90 -0.33 -33.04
CA LEU A 39 17.86 -0.60 -32.05
C LEU A 39 16.76 0.45 -32.14
N LYS A 40 15.50 0.01 -32.16
CA LYS A 40 14.32 0.90 -32.19
C LYS A 40 13.93 1.39 -30.80
N ALA A 41 14.34 0.70 -29.73
CA ALA A 41 14.07 1.09 -28.35
C ALA A 41 15.19 0.59 -27.42
N ILE A 42 15.58 1.43 -26.47
CA ILE A 42 16.47 1.10 -25.35
C ILE A 42 16.02 1.88 -24.14
N ALA A 43 15.99 1.24 -22.97
CA ALA A 43 15.74 1.88 -21.69
C ALA A 43 16.98 1.71 -20.80
N ILE A 44 17.33 2.75 -20.05
CA ILE A 44 18.46 2.73 -19.12
C ILE A 44 17.94 2.98 -17.72
N TYR A 45 18.41 2.18 -16.78
CA TYR A 45 18.18 2.37 -15.35
C TYR A 45 19.52 2.46 -14.64
N ARG A 46 19.78 3.58 -13.96
CA ARG A 46 20.97 3.76 -13.13
C ARG A 46 20.62 3.49 -11.68
N ASP A 47 21.40 2.67 -11.00
CA ASP A 47 21.23 2.38 -9.58
C ASP A 47 21.21 3.66 -8.73
N GLY A 48 20.28 3.76 -7.81
CA GLY A 48 20.11 4.95 -6.97
C GLY A 48 19.34 6.12 -7.61
N SER A 49 18.79 5.98 -8.81
CA SER A 49 17.97 7.03 -9.45
C SER A 49 16.56 7.14 -8.89
N LYS A 50 16.11 6.17 -8.12
CA LYS A 50 14.80 6.15 -7.41
C LYS A 50 14.99 5.71 -5.97
N GLU A 51 14.17 6.23 -5.06
CA GLU A 51 14.19 5.87 -3.64
C GLU A 51 13.81 4.40 -3.35
N SER A 52 13.09 3.75 -4.26
CA SER A 52 12.72 2.33 -4.17
C SER A 52 13.22 1.59 -5.41
N GLN A 53 14.17 0.67 -5.22
CA GLN A 53 14.75 -0.16 -6.27
C GLN A 53 14.18 -1.58 -6.20
N PRO A 54 13.45 -2.05 -7.22
CA PRO A 54 12.98 -3.43 -7.26
C PRO A 54 14.08 -4.45 -7.62
N LEU A 55 15.17 -4.03 -8.26
CA LEU A 55 16.31 -4.89 -8.66
C LEU A 55 17.60 -4.07 -8.65
N GLY A 56 18.59 -4.45 -7.85
CA GLY A 56 19.94 -3.89 -7.84
C GLY A 56 20.94 -4.90 -8.41
N THR A 57 21.93 -4.43 -9.18
CA THR A 57 23.12 -5.24 -9.53
C THR A 57 24.10 -5.15 -8.36
N SER A 58 23.98 -6.04 -7.38
CA SER A 58 24.94 -6.14 -6.28
C SER A 58 26.20 -6.86 -6.75
N THR A 59 27.28 -6.13 -6.97
CA THR A 59 28.65 -6.68 -6.96
C THR A 59 29.06 -6.89 -5.50
N GLU A 60 29.69 -8.00 -5.19
CA GLU A 60 29.99 -8.55 -3.86
C GLU A 60 30.92 -7.71 -2.94
N SER A 61 31.12 -6.41 -3.16
CA SER A 61 32.06 -5.58 -2.38
C SER A 61 31.44 -4.62 -1.37
N ASP A 62 30.13 -4.45 -1.30
CA ASP A 62 29.50 -3.59 -0.29
C ASP A 62 28.73 -4.39 0.79
N LYS A 63 29.44 -5.30 1.47
CA LYS A 63 28.99 -5.81 2.76
C LYS A 63 29.17 -4.75 3.86
N LYS A 64 28.58 -3.59 3.69
CA LYS A 64 28.34 -2.67 4.78
C LYS A 64 26.93 -2.94 5.30
N ALA A 65 26.89 -3.75 6.38
CA ALA A 65 25.75 -3.91 7.30
C ALA A 65 24.37 -3.75 6.62
N GLU A 66 23.97 -4.72 5.82
CA GLU A 66 22.56 -5.03 5.72
C GLU A 66 22.09 -5.32 7.15
N LYS A 67 21.36 -4.37 7.75
CA LYS A 67 20.40 -4.74 8.76
C LYS A 67 19.59 -5.84 8.08
N VAL A 68 19.80 -7.09 8.49
CA VAL A 68 18.90 -8.19 8.20
C VAL A 68 17.55 -7.71 8.73
N VAL A 69 16.73 -7.14 7.84
CA VAL A 69 15.34 -6.84 8.15
C VAL A 69 14.73 -8.22 8.32
N ALA A 70 14.62 -8.66 9.57
CA ALA A 70 13.97 -9.90 9.91
C ALA A 70 12.63 -9.91 9.16
N ALA A 71 12.34 -11.01 8.45
CA ALA A 71 11.08 -11.13 7.73
C ALA A 71 9.94 -10.72 8.68
N PRO A 72 9.01 -9.85 8.24
CA PRO A 72 7.98 -9.32 9.13
C PRO A 72 7.24 -10.47 9.79
N ARG A 73 7.35 -10.55 11.12
CA ARG A 73 6.72 -11.60 11.92
C ARG A 73 5.34 -11.12 12.35
N ARG A 74 4.33 -11.96 12.11
CA ARG A 74 2.97 -11.67 12.55
C ARG A 74 2.87 -11.65 14.07
N GLU A 75 2.50 -10.52 14.64
CA GLU A 75 2.19 -10.35 16.06
C GLU A 75 0.67 -10.55 16.24
N ARG A 76 0.25 -11.72 16.71
CA ARG A 76 -1.16 -12.00 16.98
C ARG A 76 -1.59 -11.37 18.30
N LEU A 77 -2.83 -10.90 18.37
CA LEU A 77 -3.41 -10.48 19.64
C LEU A 77 -3.64 -11.69 20.55
N PRO A 78 -3.63 -11.50 21.88
CA PRO A 78 -4.02 -12.55 22.83
C PRO A 78 -5.51 -12.93 22.64
N ASP A 79 -5.88 -14.15 23.07
CA ASP A 79 -7.25 -14.64 22.94
C ASP A 79 -8.26 -13.75 23.67
N THR A 80 -7.89 -13.25 24.86
CA THR A 80 -8.67 -12.25 25.63
C THR A 80 -8.00 -10.88 25.46
N ARG A 81 -8.72 -9.91 24.90
CA ARG A 81 -8.19 -8.58 24.59
C ARG A 81 -9.24 -7.49 24.72
N ARG A 82 -8.80 -6.26 24.91
CA ARG A 82 -9.67 -5.10 24.86
C ARG A 82 -10.10 -4.81 23.43
N SER A 83 -11.30 -4.28 23.26
CA SER A 83 -11.78 -3.82 21.96
C SER A 83 -12.64 -2.57 22.10
N VAL A 84 -12.68 -1.76 21.06
CA VAL A 84 -13.60 -0.64 20.90
C VAL A 84 -14.60 -1.01 19.83
N THR A 85 -15.90 -0.92 20.17
CA THR A 85 -16.99 -1.15 19.22
C THR A 85 -17.71 0.16 18.94
N HIS A 86 -17.81 0.53 17.66
CA HIS A 86 -18.45 1.75 17.19
C HIS A 86 -19.58 1.41 16.21
N LYS A 87 -20.79 1.91 16.50
CA LYS A 87 -21.91 1.82 15.57
C LYS A 87 -21.86 2.98 14.59
N PHE A 88 -21.99 2.69 13.30
CA PHE A 88 -22.01 3.71 12.27
C PHE A 88 -23.24 3.61 11.36
N ASN A 89 -23.52 4.71 10.66
CA ASN A 89 -24.49 4.78 9.58
C ASN A 89 -23.94 5.73 8.50
N VAL A 90 -23.88 5.26 7.26
CA VAL A 90 -23.45 6.05 6.10
C VAL A 90 -24.49 5.90 5.00
N GLY A 91 -25.18 6.97 4.65
CA GLY A 91 -26.17 6.95 3.58
C GLY A 91 -27.29 5.91 3.79
N GLY A 92 -27.68 5.62 5.05
CA GLY A 92 -28.68 4.61 5.40
C GLY A 92 -28.13 3.18 5.56
N HIS A 93 -26.85 2.95 5.31
CA HIS A 93 -26.18 1.66 5.58
C HIS A 93 -25.62 1.64 7.00
N GLU A 94 -26.19 0.79 7.83
CA GLU A 94 -25.78 0.64 9.24
C GLU A 94 -24.82 -0.52 9.41
N GLY A 95 -23.91 -0.38 10.37
CA GLY A 95 -22.99 -1.44 10.76
C GLY A 95 -22.25 -1.13 12.05
N TYR A 96 -21.36 -2.03 12.39
CA TYR A 96 -20.49 -1.93 13.56
C TYR A 96 -19.05 -2.13 13.12
N ILE A 97 -18.16 -1.29 13.65
CA ILE A 97 -16.71 -1.46 13.58
C ILE A 97 -16.29 -1.95 14.95
N THR A 98 -15.60 -3.08 15.01
CA THR A 98 -14.97 -3.56 16.25
C THR A 98 -13.47 -3.64 16.02
N VAL A 99 -12.71 -2.88 16.81
CA VAL A 99 -11.25 -2.82 16.74
C VAL A 99 -10.67 -3.50 17.97
N GLY A 100 -9.97 -4.61 17.77
CA GLY A 100 -9.20 -5.28 18.82
C GLY A 100 -7.87 -4.57 19.05
N LEU A 101 -7.51 -4.40 20.32
CA LEU A 101 -6.35 -3.63 20.74
C LEU A 101 -5.29 -4.52 21.39
N TYR A 102 -4.03 -4.21 21.13
CA TYR A 102 -2.91 -4.70 21.93
C TYR A 102 -2.93 -4.05 23.32
N ASP A 103 -2.13 -4.58 24.24
CA ASP A 103 -2.03 -4.05 25.62
C ASP A 103 -1.51 -2.60 25.67
N ASP A 104 -0.76 -2.20 24.68
CA ASP A 104 -0.27 -0.82 24.50
C ASP A 104 -1.28 0.14 23.86
N GLY A 105 -2.48 -0.34 23.53
CA GLY A 105 -3.56 0.42 22.93
C GLY A 105 -3.52 0.55 21.41
N ARG A 106 -2.51 -0.01 20.73
CA ARG A 106 -2.46 -0.04 19.25
C ARG A 106 -3.57 -0.95 18.69
N PRO A 107 -4.22 -0.55 17.57
CA PRO A 107 -5.15 -1.42 16.87
C PRO A 107 -4.42 -2.58 16.18
N GLY A 108 -4.91 -3.81 16.36
CA GLY A 108 -4.36 -5.02 15.77
C GLY A 108 -5.36 -5.86 15.00
N GLU A 109 -6.66 -5.56 15.16
CA GLU A 109 -7.75 -6.23 14.44
C GLU A 109 -8.85 -5.26 14.08
N LEU A 110 -9.50 -5.51 12.97
CA LEU A 110 -10.65 -4.78 12.47
C LEU A 110 -11.71 -5.76 12.02
N PHE A 111 -12.89 -5.72 12.66
CA PHE A 111 -14.09 -6.41 12.23
C PHE A 111 -15.13 -5.38 11.79
N ILE A 112 -15.75 -5.63 10.65
CA ILE A 112 -16.76 -4.75 10.08
C ILE A 112 -18.02 -5.59 9.86
N THR A 113 -19.02 -5.40 10.70
CA THR A 113 -20.29 -6.12 10.62
C THR A 113 -21.37 -5.23 10.06
N MET A 114 -21.91 -5.55 8.90
CA MET A 114 -23.02 -4.83 8.29
C MET A 114 -24.36 -5.34 8.83
N ALA A 115 -25.33 -4.45 9.03
CA ALA A 115 -26.64 -4.80 9.60
C ALA A 115 -27.47 -5.77 8.72
N LYS A 116 -27.18 -5.83 7.41
CA LYS A 116 -27.78 -6.80 6.47
C LYS A 116 -26.81 -7.96 6.25
N GLU A 117 -26.99 -9.04 6.98
CA GLU A 117 -26.23 -10.27 6.79
C GLU A 117 -26.47 -10.87 5.41
N GLY A 118 -25.46 -11.56 4.87
CA GLY A 118 -25.53 -12.24 3.57
C GLY A 118 -25.51 -11.32 2.34
N SER A 119 -25.35 -9.99 2.52
CA SER A 119 -25.18 -9.07 1.41
C SER A 119 -23.77 -9.14 0.83
N THR A 120 -23.61 -8.85 -0.47
CA THR A 120 -22.30 -8.73 -1.11
C THR A 120 -21.43 -7.70 -0.38
N ILE A 121 -22.01 -6.57 0.02
CA ILE A 121 -21.31 -5.53 0.78
C ILE A 121 -20.83 -6.08 2.12
N GLY A 122 -21.69 -6.82 2.84
CA GLY A 122 -21.31 -7.44 4.11
C GLY A 122 -20.13 -8.39 3.96
N GLY A 123 -20.17 -9.30 3.00
CA GLY A 123 -19.08 -10.24 2.75
C GLY A 123 -17.77 -9.58 2.32
N LEU A 124 -17.84 -8.53 1.50
CA LEU A 124 -16.66 -7.76 1.09
C LEU A 124 -16.06 -6.98 2.27
N MET A 125 -16.89 -6.38 3.13
CA MET A 125 -16.43 -5.65 4.32
C MET A 125 -15.77 -6.59 5.33
N ASP A 126 -16.32 -7.77 5.55
CA ASP A 126 -15.72 -8.79 6.42
C ASP A 126 -14.35 -9.26 5.89
N SER A 127 -14.28 -9.59 4.60
CA SER A 127 -13.01 -9.97 3.94
C SER A 127 -11.99 -8.84 4.00
N PHE A 128 -12.42 -7.60 3.79
CA PHE A 128 -11.58 -6.42 3.87
C PHE A 128 -11.07 -6.19 5.30
N GLY A 129 -11.95 -6.29 6.32
CA GLY A 129 -11.57 -6.23 7.72
C GLY A 129 -10.52 -7.28 8.08
N THR A 130 -10.67 -8.51 7.58
CA THR A 130 -9.69 -9.58 7.74
C THR A 130 -8.34 -9.23 7.14
N ALA A 131 -8.30 -8.70 5.91
CA ALA A 131 -7.07 -8.29 5.24
C ALA A 131 -6.35 -7.16 5.99
N VAL A 132 -7.11 -6.16 6.49
CA VAL A 132 -6.57 -5.07 7.30
C VAL A 132 -6.01 -5.61 8.62
N SER A 133 -6.75 -6.49 9.31
CA SER A 133 -6.29 -7.13 10.54
C SER A 133 -4.97 -7.87 10.35
N MET A 134 -4.87 -8.66 9.28
CA MET A 134 -3.61 -9.36 8.97
C MET A 134 -2.46 -8.39 8.78
N SER A 135 -2.64 -7.35 8.02
CA SER A 135 -1.57 -6.40 7.72
C SER A 135 -1.20 -5.52 8.93
N LEU A 136 -2.15 -5.13 9.80
CA LEU A 136 -1.85 -4.50 11.08
C LEU A 136 -0.95 -5.40 11.95
N GLN A 137 -1.28 -6.71 12.01
CA GLN A 137 -0.50 -7.71 12.75
C GLN A 137 0.89 -7.98 12.15
N TYR A 138 1.10 -7.66 10.88
CA TYR A 138 2.43 -7.64 10.25
C TYR A 138 3.16 -6.30 10.38
N GLY A 139 2.61 -5.36 11.16
CA GLY A 139 3.27 -4.11 11.51
C GLY A 139 3.06 -2.97 10.51
N VAL A 140 2.06 -3.05 9.63
CA VAL A 140 1.70 -1.90 8.79
C VAL A 140 1.07 -0.82 9.67
N PRO A 141 1.63 0.40 9.75
CA PRO A 141 1.10 1.47 10.61
C PRO A 141 -0.31 1.92 10.19
N LEU A 142 -1.16 2.29 11.16
CA LEU A 142 -2.52 2.78 10.90
C LEU A 142 -2.53 4.02 10.01
N GLU A 143 -1.54 4.89 10.10
CA GLU A 143 -1.37 6.09 9.28
C GLU A 143 -1.33 5.79 7.78
N VAL A 144 -0.79 4.63 7.40
CA VAL A 144 -0.76 4.20 5.99
C VAL A 144 -2.17 3.98 5.46
N TYR A 145 -3.04 3.38 6.27
CA TYR A 145 -4.43 3.12 5.90
C TYR A 145 -5.25 4.40 5.87
N THR A 146 -5.13 5.24 6.90
CA THR A 146 -5.86 6.52 6.94
C THR A 146 -5.46 7.37 5.76
N LYS A 147 -4.16 7.53 5.47
CA LYS A 147 -3.67 8.27 4.31
C LYS A 147 -4.13 7.70 2.97
N LYS A 148 -4.29 6.38 2.88
CA LYS A 148 -4.63 5.71 1.61
C LYS A 148 -6.13 5.65 1.35
N PHE A 149 -6.93 5.42 2.39
CA PHE A 149 -8.33 5.07 2.26
C PHE A 149 -9.30 6.18 2.66
N SER A 150 -8.87 7.16 3.48
CA SER A 150 -9.67 8.36 3.70
C SER A 150 -9.93 9.08 2.37
N HIS A 151 -11.13 9.61 2.25
CA HIS A 151 -11.65 10.31 1.08
C HIS A 151 -11.82 9.45 -0.19
N THR A 152 -11.64 8.14 -0.11
CA THR A 152 -11.97 7.22 -1.20
C THR A 152 -13.46 7.26 -1.49
N ARG A 153 -13.85 7.54 -2.74
CA ARG A 153 -15.25 7.74 -3.13
C ARG A 153 -15.82 6.57 -3.94
N PHE A 154 -16.86 5.94 -3.39
CA PHE A 154 -17.70 4.96 -4.07
C PHE A 154 -18.99 4.73 -3.25
N GLU A 155 -19.98 4.07 -3.81
CA GLU A 155 -21.24 3.77 -3.12
C GLU A 155 -21.10 2.60 -2.14
N PRO A 156 -21.79 2.64 -0.98
CA PRO A 156 -22.67 3.72 -0.51
C PRO A 156 -21.89 4.90 0.11
N TRP A 157 -22.35 6.12 -0.14
CA TRP A 157 -21.85 7.36 0.46
C TRP A 157 -23.01 8.20 0.99
N GLY A 158 -22.77 9.16 1.86
CA GLY A 158 -23.81 10.05 2.35
C GLY A 158 -23.55 10.64 3.72
N TYR A 159 -24.63 11.20 4.29
CA TYR A 159 -24.60 11.75 5.63
C TYR A 159 -24.43 10.67 6.68
N THR A 160 -23.77 11.02 7.76
CA THR A 160 -23.57 10.17 8.94
C THR A 160 -24.18 10.82 10.17
N LYS A 161 -24.25 10.06 11.27
CA LYS A 161 -24.65 10.59 12.58
C LYS A 161 -23.45 11.02 13.44
N ASN A 162 -22.24 10.87 12.94
CA ASN A 162 -21.02 11.23 13.64
C ASN A 162 -20.72 12.73 13.40
N PRO A 163 -20.68 13.58 14.45
CA PRO A 163 -20.42 15.01 14.29
C PRO A 163 -19.04 15.31 13.74
N ASP A 164 -18.05 14.45 14.01
CA ASP A 164 -16.67 14.62 13.52
C ASP A 164 -16.52 14.21 12.04
N ILE A 165 -17.49 13.40 11.54
CA ILE A 165 -17.49 12.93 10.14
C ILE A 165 -18.91 13.09 9.58
N PRO A 166 -19.42 14.31 9.39
CA PRO A 166 -20.81 14.52 9.01
C PRO A 166 -21.20 13.98 7.65
N VAL A 167 -20.22 13.85 6.74
CA VAL A 167 -20.38 13.25 5.41
C VAL A 167 -19.24 12.28 5.14
N ALA A 168 -19.58 11.08 4.71
CA ALA A 168 -18.62 10.08 4.25
C ALA A 168 -18.77 9.84 2.74
N LYS A 169 -17.63 9.71 2.06
CA LYS A 169 -17.57 9.47 0.62
C LYS A 169 -17.71 8.00 0.26
N SER A 170 -17.58 7.12 1.24
CA SER A 170 -17.82 5.67 1.18
C SER A 170 -17.83 5.08 2.59
N LEU A 171 -18.20 3.80 2.74
CA LEU A 171 -18.02 3.06 4.00
C LEU A 171 -16.54 3.02 4.42
N VAL A 172 -15.65 2.78 3.47
CA VAL A 172 -14.21 2.71 3.72
C VAL A 172 -13.64 4.06 4.16
N ASP A 173 -14.07 5.15 3.52
CA ASP A 173 -13.73 6.52 3.92
C ASP A 173 -14.12 6.76 5.39
N TYR A 174 -15.35 6.42 5.76
CA TYR A 174 -15.83 6.59 7.13
C TYR A 174 -14.99 5.81 8.14
N ILE A 175 -14.75 4.53 7.86
CA ILE A 175 -14.03 3.62 8.74
C ILE A 175 -12.64 4.15 9.07
N PHE A 176 -11.87 4.53 8.06
CA PHE A 176 -10.49 4.96 8.29
C PHE A 176 -10.37 6.37 8.84
N ARG A 177 -11.31 7.26 8.55
CA ARG A 177 -11.38 8.57 9.22
C ARG A 177 -11.71 8.39 10.70
N TRP A 178 -12.69 7.56 11.03
CA TRP A 178 -13.01 7.24 12.40
C TRP A 178 -11.84 6.56 13.13
N MET A 179 -11.18 5.58 12.52
CA MET A 179 -10.00 4.95 13.12
C MET A 179 -8.86 5.95 13.32
N GLY A 180 -8.67 6.88 12.39
CA GLY A 180 -7.69 7.95 12.54
C GLY A 180 -7.99 8.83 13.73
N THR A 181 -9.23 9.28 13.86
CA THR A 181 -9.68 10.13 14.98
C THR A 181 -9.54 9.44 16.33
N GLU A 182 -9.85 8.14 16.40
CA GLU A 182 -9.85 7.37 17.64
C GLU A 182 -8.44 6.95 18.09
N PHE A 183 -7.58 6.54 17.16
CA PHE A 183 -6.32 5.86 17.51
C PHE A 183 -5.04 6.62 17.12
N LEU A 184 -5.12 7.70 16.34
CA LEU A 184 -3.95 8.47 15.95
C LEU A 184 -3.89 9.82 16.68
N PRO A 185 -2.89 10.04 17.55
CA PRO A 185 -2.73 11.31 18.22
C PRO A 185 -2.54 12.46 17.21
N GLY A 186 -3.40 13.49 17.34
CA GLY A 186 -3.30 14.68 16.48
C GLY A 186 -3.86 14.50 15.06
N TYR A 187 -4.52 13.38 14.75
CA TYR A 187 -5.26 13.22 13.51
C TYR A 187 -6.39 14.25 13.45
N ARG A 188 -6.29 15.16 12.49
CA ARG A 188 -7.32 16.16 12.15
C ARG A 188 -7.45 16.19 10.63
N GLU A 189 -8.66 16.32 10.17
CA GLU A 189 -8.97 16.56 8.76
C GLU A 189 -8.79 18.01 8.36
#